data_8e14281341adfd08a99933f4bcaa0377
#
_entry.id   8e14281341adfd08a99933f4bcaa0377
#
_cell.length_a   1.000
_cell.length_b   1.000
_cell.length_c   1.000
_cell.angle_alpha   90.00
_cell.angle_beta   90.00
_cell.angle_gamma   90.00
#
_symmetry.space_group_name_H-M   'P 1'
#
loop_
_entity.id
_entity.type
_entity.pdbx_description
1 polymer ?
#
loop_
_entity_poly.entity_id
_entity_poly.type
_entity_poly.pdbx_seq_one_letter_code
_entity_poly.pdbx_strand_id
1 'polypeptide(L)'
;MALNKISSANRADVRSSLDNALAAVGGDVNPIVDYINNSFTPSTVTQATSITTGVTLNSKSGVITTVSTTLAAGASASAFTLTNSTITSSSVILTNCEQGATGSSVNALVSSIANGSCNITLTNVGGTTTGPATVKIHFLIINN
;
A
#
# COMPACT_ATOMS: atom_id res chain seq x y z
N MET A 1 -10.43 0.67 44.94
CA MET A 1 -9.70 -0.50 44.42
C MET A 1 -8.58 0.02 43.50
N ALA A 2 -7.33 -0.02 43.94
CA ALA A 2 -6.22 0.48 43.13
C ALA A 2 -5.91 -0.56 42.04
N LEU A 3 -6.03 -0.16 40.78
CA LEU A 3 -5.56 -0.95 39.63
C LEU A 3 -4.07 -1.16 39.80
N ASN A 4 -3.63 -2.38 40.08
CA ASN A 4 -2.22 -2.75 40.14
C ASN A 4 -1.60 -2.48 38.75
N LYS A 5 -0.76 -1.46 38.70
CA LYS A 5 0.00 -1.11 37.49
C LYS A 5 1.00 -2.23 37.23
N ILE A 6 0.76 -3.06 36.25
CA ILE A 6 1.68 -4.12 35.85
C ILE A 6 3.02 -3.47 35.50
N SER A 7 4.08 -3.80 36.24
CA SER A 7 5.43 -3.28 35.99
C SER A 7 5.96 -3.77 34.64
N SER A 8 6.99 -3.12 34.11
CA SER A 8 7.65 -3.57 32.86
C SER A 8 8.24 -4.98 32.96
N ALA A 9 8.76 -5.35 34.15
CA ALA A 9 9.23 -6.69 34.42
C ALA A 9 8.08 -7.70 34.38
N ASN A 10 6.98 -7.42 35.05
CA ASN A 10 5.81 -8.32 35.03
C ASN A 10 5.19 -8.46 33.63
N ARG A 11 5.30 -7.42 32.78
CA ARG A 11 4.87 -7.52 31.37
C ARG A 11 5.76 -8.45 30.56
N ALA A 12 7.08 -8.44 30.80
CA ALA A 12 8.02 -9.37 30.19
C ALA A 12 7.72 -10.81 30.60
N ASP A 13 7.44 -11.04 31.89
CA ASP A 13 7.12 -12.37 32.42
C ASP A 13 5.78 -12.90 31.88
N VAL A 14 4.76 -12.05 31.79
CA VAL A 14 3.45 -12.42 31.21
C VAL A 14 3.61 -12.76 29.73
N ARG A 15 4.40 -11.99 28.98
CA ARG A 15 4.68 -12.25 27.57
C ARG A 15 5.41 -13.58 27.39
N SER A 16 6.46 -13.81 28.16
CA SER A 16 7.22 -15.08 28.13
C SER A 16 6.36 -16.29 28.50
N SER A 17 5.49 -16.14 29.52
CA SER A 17 4.56 -17.20 29.91
C SER A 17 3.52 -17.49 28.83
N LEU A 18 3.02 -16.44 28.14
CA LEU A 18 2.08 -16.60 27.05
C LEU A 18 2.74 -17.27 25.82
N ASP A 19 3.97 -16.86 25.49
CA ASP A 19 4.75 -17.47 24.38
C ASP A 19 5.01 -18.94 24.64
N ASN A 20 5.38 -19.29 25.91
CA ASN A 20 5.61 -20.69 26.31
C ASN A 20 4.31 -21.51 26.28
N ALA A 21 3.19 -20.95 26.73
CA ALA A 21 1.91 -21.64 26.69
C ALA A 21 1.43 -21.86 25.25
N LEU A 22 1.67 -20.91 24.36
CA LEU A 22 1.29 -21.01 22.96
C LEU A 22 2.19 -22.00 22.21
N ALA A 23 3.50 -22.02 22.48
CA ALA A 23 4.44 -23.00 21.95
C ALA A 23 4.08 -24.43 22.38
N ALA A 24 3.60 -24.61 23.61
CA ALA A 24 3.17 -25.91 24.13
C ALA A 24 1.94 -26.49 23.41
N VAL A 25 1.11 -25.66 22.79
CA VAL A 25 -0.03 -26.07 21.97
C VAL A 25 0.26 -26.00 20.45
N GLY A 26 1.53 -25.85 20.07
CA GLY A 26 1.96 -25.78 18.68
C GLY A 26 1.69 -24.44 17.98
N GLY A 27 1.47 -23.38 18.76
CA GLY A 27 1.29 -22.03 18.24
C GLY A 27 2.40 -21.08 18.67
N ASP A 28 2.60 -20.01 17.92
CA ASP A 28 3.52 -18.93 18.19
C ASP A 28 2.80 -17.60 17.91
N VAL A 29 2.95 -16.60 18.79
CA VAL A 29 2.40 -15.25 18.60
C VAL A 29 3.26 -14.41 17.67
N ASN A 30 4.54 -14.76 17.49
CA ASN A 30 5.45 -14.02 16.62
C ASN A 30 4.93 -13.88 15.19
N PRO A 31 4.38 -14.94 14.53
CA PRO A 31 3.78 -14.78 13.21
C PRO A 31 2.64 -13.77 13.16
N ILE A 32 1.87 -13.63 14.24
CA ILE A 32 0.77 -12.64 14.31
C ILE A 32 1.35 -11.23 14.42
N VAL A 33 2.33 -11.04 15.29
CA VAL A 33 3.02 -9.75 15.48
C VAL A 33 3.74 -9.36 14.18
N ASP A 34 4.45 -10.30 13.56
CA ASP A 34 5.14 -10.08 12.29
C ASP A 34 4.17 -9.79 11.16
N TYR A 35 3.03 -10.46 11.10
CA TYR A 35 1.96 -10.17 10.15
C TYR A 35 1.43 -8.75 10.31
N ILE A 36 1.15 -8.32 11.54
CA ILE A 36 0.67 -6.96 11.82
C ILE A 36 1.75 -5.92 11.46
N ASN A 37 2.99 -6.14 11.86
CA ASN A 37 4.09 -5.21 11.60
C ASN A 37 4.41 -5.10 10.09
N ASN A 38 4.40 -6.22 9.36
CA ASN A 38 4.74 -6.26 7.95
C ASN A 38 3.55 -5.89 7.03
N SER A 39 2.32 -6.08 7.50
CA SER A 39 1.12 -5.74 6.70
C SER A 39 0.98 -4.24 6.42
N PHE A 40 1.57 -3.39 7.27
CA PHE A 40 1.49 -1.94 7.15
C PHE A 40 2.82 -1.27 6.79
N THR A 41 3.90 -2.04 6.61
CA THR A 41 5.15 -1.46 6.11
C THR A 41 5.06 -1.33 4.59
N PRO A 42 4.97 -0.11 4.04
CA PRO A 42 4.82 0.06 2.61
C PRO A 42 6.11 -0.29 1.88
N SER A 43 6.02 -1.17 0.90
CA SER A 43 7.09 -1.42 -0.08
C SER A 43 7.08 -0.33 -1.16
N THR A 44 8.17 -0.15 -1.89
CA THR A 44 8.27 0.90 -2.91
C THR A 44 8.71 0.35 -4.26
N VAL A 45 8.19 0.95 -5.33
CA VAL A 45 8.64 0.70 -6.70
C VAL A 45 8.60 2.00 -7.52
N THR A 46 9.50 2.15 -8.47
CA THR A 46 9.53 3.29 -9.39
C THR A 46 9.33 2.79 -10.82
N GLN A 47 8.46 3.46 -11.59
CA GLN A 47 8.33 3.21 -13.04
C GLN A 47 9.63 3.57 -13.74
N ALA A 48 10.05 2.75 -14.71
CA ALA A 48 11.36 2.89 -15.35
C ALA A 48 11.33 3.78 -16.60
N THR A 49 10.31 3.65 -17.45
CA THR A 49 10.38 4.18 -18.83
C THR A 49 9.30 5.19 -19.16
N SER A 50 8.05 4.89 -18.86
CA SER A 50 6.91 5.73 -19.21
C SER A 50 5.79 5.60 -18.18
N ILE A 51 4.85 6.54 -18.22
CA ILE A 51 3.65 6.51 -17.35
C ILE A 51 2.78 5.26 -17.58
N THR A 52 2.94 4.58 -18.73
CA THR A 52 2.21 3.34 -19.06
C THR A 52 3.01 2.08 -18.75
N THR A 53 4.26 2.23 -18.28
CA THR A 53 5.09 1.06 -17.92
C THR A 53 4.52 0.38 -16.69
N GLY A 54 4.17 -0.91 -16.80
CA GLY A 54 3.72 -1.72 -15.68
C GLY A 54 4.79 -1.85 -14.60
N VAL A 55 4.36 -2.09 -13.37
CA VAL A 55 5.23 -2.31 -12.21
C VAL A 55 4.86 -3.59 -11.49
N THR A 56 5.83 -4.20 -10.82
CA THR A 56 5.62 -5.36 -9.95
C THR A 56 5.97 -4.98 -8.52
N LEU A 57 5.02 -5.16 -7.59
CA LEU A 57 5.22 -4.89 -6.17
C LEU A 57 4.35 -5.84 -5.34
N ASN A 58 4.94 -6.94 -4.88
CA ASN A 58 4.25 -8.00 -4.14
C ASN A 58 4.11 -7.65 -2.65
N SER A 59 3.19 -6.74 -2.34
CA SER A 59 2.92 -6.28 -0.97
C SER A 59 1.46 -5.86 -0.83
N LYS A 60 0.88 -6.00 0.37
CA LYS A 60 -0.48 -5.53 0.67
C LYS A 60 -0.57 -4.00 0.73
N SER A 61 0.53 -3.32 1.00
CA SER A 61 0.61 -1.85 0.97
C SER A 61 1.89 -1.41 0.27
N GLY A 62 1.85 -0.29 -0.42
CA GLY A 62 3.04 0.17 -1.12
C GLY A 62 2.92 1.56 -1.71
N VAL A 63 4.04 2.03 -2.24
CA VAL A 63 4.16 3.30 -2.93
C VAL A 63 4.75 3.07 -4.31
N ILE A 64 4.02 3.50 -5.34
CA ILE A 64 4.49 3.52 -6.73
C ILE A 64 4.88 4.95 -7.05
N THR A 65 6.16 5.18 -7.39
CA THR A 65 6.63 6.47 -7.91
C THR A 65 6.59 6.41 -9.44
N THR A 66 5.79 7.29 -10.06
CA THR A 66 5.69 7.34 -11.52
C THR A 66 6.90 8.03 -12.13
N VAL A 67 7.12 7.83 -13.42
CA VAL A 67 7.98 8.73 -14.19
C VAL A 67 7.36 10.13 -14.21
N SER A 68 8.19 11.15 -14.45
CA SER A 68 7.70 12.52 -14.65
C SER A 68 6.74 12.58 -15.84
N THR A 69 5.56 13.14 -15.63
CA THR A 69 4.52 13.27 -16.65
C THR A 69 3.80 14.60 -16.56
N THR A 70 3.18 14.99 -17.65
CA THR A 70 2.32 16.19 -17.74
C THR A 70 0.93 15.74 -18.19
N LEU A 71 -0.09 16.13 -17.45
CA LEU A 71 -1.49 15.84 -17.77
C LEU A 71 -2.25 17.17 -17.92
N ALA A 72 -2.90 17.36 -19.06
CA ALA A 72 -3.80 18.51 -19.25
C ALA A 72 -4.94 18.49 -18.23
N ALA A 73 -5.58 19.64 -18.00
CA ALA A 73 -6.76 19.74 -17.14
C ALA A 73 -7.85 18.74 -17.58
N GLY A 74 -8.35 17.93 -16.66
CA GLY A 74 -9.34 16.90 -16.94
C GLY A 74 -8.85 15.68 -17.73
N ALA A 75 -7.57 15.63 -18.12
CA ALA A 75 -7.04 14.52 -18.90
C ALA A 75 -6.65 13.32 -18.03
N SER A 76 -6.78 12.12 -18.62
CA SER A 76 -6.29 10.88 -18.04
C SER A 76 -5.09 10.35 -18.83
N ALA A 77 -4.11 9.77 -18.13
CA ALA A 77 -3.08 8.97 -18.76
C ALA A 77 -3.66 7.61 -19.21
N SER A 78 -2.99 6.92 -20.10
CA SER A 78 -3.29 5.51 -20.36
C SER A 78 -2.99 4.69 -19.11
N ALA A 79 -3.77 3.64 -18.87
CA ALA A 79 -3.58 2.76 -17.73
C ALA A 79 -2.23 2.03 -17.78
N PHE A 80 -1.64 1.79 -16.63
CA PHE A 80 -0.55 0.83 -16.46
C PHE A 80 -0.97 -0.32 -15.55
N THR A 81 -0.30 -1.46 -15.65
CA THR A 81 -0.61 -2.63 -14.82
C THR A 81 0.26 -2.64 -13.57
N LEU A 82 -0.37 -2.79 -12.40
CA LEU A 82 0.28 -3.23 -11.17
C LEU A 82 0.17 -4.75 -11.11
N THR A 83 1.29 -5.45 -11.20
CA THR A 83 1.40 -6.89 -10.90
C THR A 83 1.71 -7.04 -9.41
N ASN A 84 0.85 -7.79 -8.70
CA ASN A 84 0.99 -7.99 -7.28
C ASN A 84 0.32 -9.30 -6.86
N SER A 85 1.12 -10.25 -6.38
CA SER A 85 0.67 -11.60 -6.02
C SER A 85 -0.34 -11.63 -4.86
N THR A 86 -0.50 -10.54 -4.12
CA THR A 86 -1.49 -10.46 -3.03
C THR A 86 -2.88 -10.04 -3.52
N ILE A 87 -3.02 -9.58 -4.78
CA ILE A 87 -4.32 -9.22 -5.38
C ILE A 87 -5.08 -10.48 -5.75
N THR A 88 -6.34 -10.53 -5.35
CA THR A 88 -7.34 -11.50 -5.80
C THR A 88 -8.44 -10.79 -6.59
N SER A 89 -9.25 -11.52 -7.33
CA SER A 89 -10.37 -10.93 -8.09
C SER A 89 -11.44 -10.29 -7.21
N SER A 90 -11.43 -10.56 -5.89
CA SER A 90 -12.34 -9.98 -4.89
C SER A 90 -11.68 -8.90 -4.02
N SER A 91 -10.42 -8.53 -4.29
CA SER A 91 -9.70 -7.52 -3.51
C SER A 91 -10.36 -6.14 -3.63
N VAL A 92 -10.37 -5.41 -2.53
CA VAL A 92 -10.61 -3.96 -2.51
C VAL A 92 -9.26 -3.26 -2.48
N ILE A 93 -9.01 -2.37 -3.44
CA ILE A 93 -7.74 -1.65 -3.55
C ILE A 93 -8.01 -0.16 -3.37
N LEU A 94 -7.50 0.40 -2.28
CA LEU A 94 -7.57 1.83 -2.00
C LEU A 94 -6.31 2.50 -2.52
N THR A 95 -6.46 3.67 -3.15
CA THR A 95 -5.35 4.48 -3.65
C THR A 95 -5.45 5.92 -3.18
N ASN A 96 -4.30 6.53 -2.95
CA ASN A 96 -4.17 7.96 -2.72
C ASN A 96 -2.92 8.48 -3.44
N CYS A 97 -2.98 9.71 -3.97
CA CYS A 97 -1.85 10.32 -4.68
C CYS A 97 -1.19 11.41 -3.84
N GLU A 98 0.13 11.33 -3.72
CA GLU A 98 0.99 12.43 -3.28
C GLU A 98 1.66 13.06 -4.51
N GLN A 99 1.51 14.36 -4.66
CA GLN A 99 2.00 15.08 -5.83
C GLN A 99 3.22 15.93 -5.50
N GLY A 100 4.22 15.88 -6.38
CA GLY A 100 5.44 16.69 -6.26
C GLY A 100 5.34 18.09 -6.87
N ALA A 101 4.24 18.44 -7.56
CA ALA A 101 4.08 19.74 -8.24
C ALA A 101 2.92 20.55 -7.67
N THR A 102 3.13 21.88 -7.61
CA THR A 102 2.12 22.83 -7.12
C THR A 102 0.98 23.00 -8.10
N GLY A 103 -0.27 23.04 -7.61
CA GLY A 103 -1.45 23.52 -8.35
C GLY A 103 -2.22 22.47 -9.14
N SER A 104 -1.86 21.19 -9.06
CA SER A 104 -2.58 20.12 -9.76
C SER A 104 -3.15 19.09 -8.78
N SER A 105 -4.31 18.55 -9.11
CA SER A 105 -4.94 17.47 -8.35
C SER A 105 -5.00 16.22 -9.23
N VAL A 106 -4.22 15.21 -8.92
CA VAL A 106 -4.21 13.94 -9.65
C VAL A 106 -4.80 12.83 -8.77
N ASN A 107 -5.71 12.07 -9.33
CA ASN A 107 -6.27 10.87 -8.71
C ASN A 107 -5.76 9.63 -9.44
N ALA A 108 -5.57 8.54 -8.69
CA ALA A 108 -5.33 7.22 -9.22
C ALA A 108 -6.62 6.39 -9.14
N LEU A 109 -7.08 5.91 -10.28
CA LEU A 109 -8.26 5.06 -10.40
C LEU A 109 -7.83 3.62 -10.65
N VAL A 110 -8.37 2.70 -9.88
CA VAL A 110 -8.12 1.25 -10.04
C VAL A 110 -9.22 0.65 -10.90
N SER A 111 -8.83 -0.22 -11.82
CA SER A 111 -9.75 -0.98 -12.69
C SER A 111 -9.19 -2.36 -13.02
N SER A 112 -10.00 -3.20 -13.67
CA SER A 112 -9.58 -4.54 -14.15
C SER A 112 -8.87 -5.37 -13.08
N ILE A 113 -9.48 -5.46 -11.88
CA ILE A 113 -8.93 -6.26 -10.78
C ILE A 113 -9.08 -7.74 -11.14
N ALA A 114 -7.95 -8.45 -11.13
CA ALA A 114 -7.85 -9.88 -11.41
C ALA A 114 -6.86 -10.54 -10.43
N ASN A 115 -6.82 -11.87 -10.40
CA ASN A 115 -5.82 -12.56 -9.60
C ASN A 115 -4.40 -12.16 -10.05
N GLY A 116 -3.63 -11.60 -9.14
CA GLY A 116 -2.25 -11.18 -9.36
C GLY A 116 -2.06 -9.81 -9.99
N SER A 117 -3.13 -9.05 -10.33
CA SER A 117 -2.95 -7.74 -10.98
C SER A 117 -4.18 -6.83 -10.91
N CYS A 118 -3.94 -5.53 -11.12
CA CYS A 118 -4.95 -4.55 -11.47
C CYS A 118 -4.37 -3.49 -12.42
N ASN A 119 -5.23 -2.68 -13.03
CA ASN A 119 -4.84 -1.52 -13.80
C ASN A 119 -5.01 -0.25 -12.98
N ILE A 120 -4.08 0.69 -13.13
CA ILE A 120 -4.12 2.00 -12.49
C ILE A 120 -4.07 3.08 -13.56
N THR A 121 -5.02 4.02 -13.51
CA THR A 121 -5.10 5.18 -14.41
C THR A 121 -4.94 6.46 -13.58
N LEU A 122 -4.05 7.35 -13.98
CA LEU A 122 -3.92 8.68 -13.39
C LEU A 122 -4.82 9.67 -14.14
N THR A 123 -5.60 10.44 -13.41
CA THR A 123 -6.48 11.50 -13.96
C THR A 123 -6.18 12.82 -13.27
N ASN A 124 -5.90 13.85 -14.04
CA ASN A 124 -5.84 15.22 -13.54
C ASN A 124 -7.26 15.75 -13.35
N VAL A 125 -7.71 15.84 -12.11
CA VAL A 125 -9.04 16.37 -11.74
C VAL A 125 -8.99 17.87 -11.42
N GLY A 126 -7.84 18.50 -11.55
CA GLY A 126 -7.64 19.94 -11.40
C GLY A 126 -8.02 20.73 -12.66
N GLY A 127 -8.20 22.04 -12.48
CA GLY A 127 -8.54 22.97 -13.56
C GLY A 127 -7.36 23.46 -14.40
N THR A 128 -6.14 23.03 -14.10
CA THR A 128 -4.90 23.43 -14.78
C THR A 128 -4.07 22.21 -15.21
N THR A 129 -3.26 22.37 -16.25
CA THR A 129 -2.30 21.34 -16.65
C THR A 129 -1.29 21.09 -15.53
N THR A 130 -1.01 19.82 -15.21
CA THR A 130 0.07 19.49 -14.30
C THR A 130 1.41 19.90 -14.92
N GLY A 131 2.34 20.45 -14.12
CA GLY A 131 3.72 20.55 -14.54
C GLY A 131 4.34 19.15 -14.71
N PRO A 132 5.53 19.04 -15.34
CA PRO A 132 6.26 17.79 -15.39
C PRO A 132 6.69 17.38 -13.98
N ALA A 133 6.02 16.38 -13.41
CA ALA A 133 6.26 15.93 -12.04
C ALA A 133 6.03 14.42 -11.91
N THR A 134 6.71 13.82 -10.96
CA THR A 134 6.41 12.47 -10.50
C THR A 134 5.21 12.49 -9.57
N VAL A 135 4.39 11.46 -9.62
CA VAL A 135 3.28 11.22 -8.69
C VAL A 135 3.62 9.99 -7.86
N LYS A 136 3.47 10.07 -6.55
CA LYS A 136 3.54 8.90 -5.69
C LYS A 136 2.12 8.40 -5.45
N ILE A 137 1.87 7.16 -5.80
CA ILE A 137 0.60 6.47 -5.62
C ILE A 137 0.77 5.53 -4.42
N HIS A 138 0.13 5.87 -3.32
CA HIS A 138 0.01 4.99 -2.16
C HIS A 138 -1.15 4.04 -2.39
N PHE A 139 -0.95 2.75 -2.11
CA PHE A 139 -2.03 1.77 -2.20
C PHE A 139 -2.11 0.86 -0.98
N LEU A 140 -3.32 0.38 -0.71
CA LEU A 140 -3.62 -0.65 0.29
C LEU A 140 -4.57 -1.68 -0.32
N ILE A 141 -4.22 -2.97 -0.21
CA ILE A 141 -5.01 -4.10 -0.69
C ILE A 141 -5.68 -4.77 0.51
N ILE A 142 -7.00 -4.88 0.45
CA ILE A 142 -7.83 -5.57 1.43
C ILE A 142 -8.43 -6.78 0.73
N ASN A 143 -8.15 -7.96 1.25
CA ASN A 143 -8.72 -9.22 0.78
C ASN A 143 -9.79 -9.69 1.75
N ASN A 144 -10.91 -10.15 1.21
CA ASN A 144 -11.97 -10.82 1.94
C ASN A 144 -11.75 -12.33 1.91
#